data_c6ae69e21fbba63f21761c3674711b7f
#
_entry.id   c6ae69e21fbba63f21761c3674711b7f
#
_cell.length_a   1.000
_cell.length_b   1.000
_cell.length_c   1.000
_cell.angle_alpha   90.00
_cell.angle_beta   90.00
_cell.angle_gamma   90.00
#
_symmetry.space_group_name_H-M   'P 1'
#
loop_
_entity.id
_entity.type
_entity.pdbx_description
1 polymer ?
#
loop_
_entity_poly.entity_id
_entity_poly.type
_entity_poly.pdbx_seq_one_letter_code
_entity_poly.pdbx_strand_id
1 'polypeptide(L)'
;MRIGVPTEIKTDEYRVAITPAGVRELSARGHEVLVQAGAGEGSAMSDEQFTAQGARIVPDADAVFAEAEMVLKVKEPQAVEVARLREGQTLFTYLHLAAEPDLARGLMASGATCIAYETVVDAEGRLPLLAPMSEVAGKIATQAGAFMLEKPLGGRGILLGGVPGVAAATVLVIGGGVVGMNAAFIAIGMQADVFVFDRSIDRLRELEVNFAGRASTVYSSTLAIEEMLPQADLVIGAVLLPGGRAPRVVTREQLKLMKPHAVLVDVSIDQGGCFETSHPTTHSDPTYEVDGITHYCVANMPGAVPITSTYALTNATLPYVLDIAERGVREALEASPGLRMGLNVDRGEITHPAVAEALELPTPA
;
A
#
# COMPACT_ATOMS: atom_id res chain seq x y z
N MET A 1 -23.50 16.33 2.73
CA MET A 1 -22.51 15.84 3.71
C MET A 1 -21.31 16.78 3.77
N ARG A 2 -20.71 16.96 4.95
CA ARG A 2 -19.43 17.66 5.13
C ARG A 2 -18.31 16.64 5.20
N ILE A 3 -17.36 16.75 4.29
CA ILE A 3 -16.23 15.83 4.15
C ILE A 3 -14.97 16.57 4.61
N GLY A 4 -14.25 16.03 5.57
CA GLY A 4 -13.04 16.63 6.12
C GLY A 4 -11.78 15.87 5.69
N VAL A 5 -10.74 16.61 5.31
CA VAL A 5 -9.45 16.07 4.89
C VAL A 5 -8.36 16.74 5.71
N PRO A 6 -7.87 16.07 6.77
CA PRO A 6 -6.74 16.59 7.55
C PRO A 6 -5.41 16.38 6.83
N THR A 7 -4.39 17.08 7.27
CA THR A 7 -2.99 16.78 6.93
C THR A 7 -2.59 15.44 7.55
N GLU A 8 -1.93 14.58 6.80
CA GLU A 8 -1.35 13.35 7.34
C GLU A 8 -0.19 13.68 8.30
N ILE A 9 -0.18 13.04 9.45
CA ILE A 9 0.82 13.29 10.51
C ILE A 9 1.72 12.10 10.81
N LYS A 10 1.49 10.96 10.12
CA LYS A 10 2.40 9.82 10.21
C LYS A 10 3.74 10.19 9.59
N THR A 11 4.83 9.75 10.18
CA THR A 11 6.19 9.99 9.68
C THR A 11 6.32 9.56 8.21
N ASP A 12 6.92 10.42 7.39
CA ASP A 12 7.15 10.21 5.96
C ASP A 12 5.85 9.99 5.14
N GLU A 13 4.71 10.52 5.61
CA GLU A 13 3.45 10.53 4.86
C GLU A 13 3.18 11.92 4.28
N TYR A 14 3.25 12.04 2.98
CA TYR A 14 3.11 13.28 2.22
C TYR A 14 1.92 13.29 1.26
N ARG A 15 1.13 12.20 1.26
CA ARG A 15 -0.09 12.08 0.43
C ARG A 15 -1.23 12.86 1.06
N VAL A 16 -2.27 13.12 0.26
CA VAL A 16 -3.54 13.71 0.70
C VAL A 16 -4.70 12.85 0.19
N ALA A 17 -5.77 12.73 0.96
CA ALA A 17 -6.85 11.80 0.68
C ALA A 17 -7.83 12.26 -0.41
N ILE A 18 -7.67 13.48 -0.94
CA ILE A 18 -8.46 14.02 -2.04
C ILE A 18 -7.62 14.89 -2.95
N THR A 19 -8.01 15.02 -4.20
CA THR A 19 -7.43 15.97 -5.16
C THR A 19 -8.37 17.15 -5.40
N PRO A 20 -7.89 18.27 -5.98
CA PRO A 20 -8.78 19.37 -6.43
C PRO A 20 -9.90 18.88 -7.36
N ALA A 21 -9.62 17.89 -8.22
CA ALA A 21 -10.64 17.28 -9.07
C ALA A 21 -11.73 16.56 -8.25
N GLY A 22 -11.36 15.82 -7.22
CA GLY A 22 -12.31 15.16 -6.31
C GLY A 22 -13.15 16.18 -5.53
N VAL A 23 -12.55 17.28 -5.09
CA VAL A 23 -13.28 18.42 -4.48
C VAL A 23 -14.36 18.94 -5.43
N ARG A 24 -14.00 19.18 -6.70
CA ARG A 24 -14.96 19.66 -7.71
C ARG A 24 -16.15 18.73 -7.87
N GLU A 25 -15.90 17.41 -7.91
CA GLU A 25 -16.96 16.42 -8.06
C GLU A 25 -17.93 16.42 -6.87
N LEU A 26 -17.40 16.53 -5.65
CA LEU A 26 -18.20 16.60 -4.43
C LEU A 26 -18.99 17.93 -4.34
N SER A 27 -18.32 19.06 -4.58
CA SER A 27 -18.93 20.40 -4.52
C SER A 27 -20.04 20.54 -5.56
N ALA A 28 -19.85 20.01 -6.77
CA ALA A 28 -20.87 20.03 -7.82
C ALA A 28 -22.15 19.25 -7.45
N ARG A 29 -22.06 18.32 -6.51
CA ARG A 29 -23.19 17.54 -5.95
C ARG A 29 -23.74 18.12 -4.64
N GLY A 30 -23.28 19.33 -4.26
CA GLY A 30 -23.77 20.03 -3.07
C GLY A 30 -23.15 19.56 -1.74
N HIS A 31 -22.06 18.85 -1.78
CA HIS A 31 -21.29 18.49 -0.57
C HIS A 31 -20.29 19.58 -0.24
N GLU A 32 -20.03 19.80 1.05
CA GLU A 32 -19.00 20.71 1.54
C GLU A 32 -17.71 19.93 1.81
N VAL A 33 -16.60 20.39 1.27
CA VAL A 33 -15.28 19.78 1.48
C VAL A 33 -14.40 20.72 2.30
N LEU A 34 -13.97 20.24 3.46
CA LEU A 34 -13.07 20.92 4.39
C LEU A 34 -11.67 20.35 4.20
N VAL A 35 -10.71 21.16 3.84
CA VAL A 35 -9.31 20.74 3.69
C VAL A 35 -8.49 21.52 4.71
N GLN A 36 -7.70 20.82 5.51
CA GLN A 36 -6.77 21.49 6.40
C GLN A 36 -5.73 22.28 5.59
N ALA A 37 -5.39 23.47 6.06
CA ALA A 37 -4.36 24.31 5.45
C ALA A 37 -3.05 23.53 5.25
N GLY A 38 -2.50 23.54 4.05
CA GLY A 38 -1.28 22.85 3.68
C GLY A 38 -1.40 21.34 3.48
N ALA A 39 -2.59 20.73 3.62
CA ALA A 39 -2.74 19.26 3.54
C ALA A 39 -2.27 18.64 2.22
N GLY A 40 -2.33 19.38 1.12
CA GLY A 40 -1.93 18.93 -0.21
C GLY A 40 -0.49 19.24 -0.60
N GLU A 41 0.25 20.01 0.19
CA GLU A 41 1.59 20.52 -0.19
C GLU A 41 2.57 19.39 -0.52
N GLY A 42 2.57 18.32 0.29
CA GLY A 42 3.41 17.15 0.05
C GLY A 42 3.15 16.43 -1.28
N SER A 43 1.96 16.63 -1.86
CA SER A 43 1.54 16.11 -3.17
C SER A 43 1.50 17.19 -4.25
N ALA A 44 2.14 18.34 -4.04
CA ALA A 44 2.20 19.49 -4.94
C ALA A 44 0.81 20.05 -5.29
N MET A 45 -0.11 20.07 -4.33
CA MET A 45 -1.45 20.63 -4.44
C MET A 45 -1.61 21.75 -3.41
N SER A 46 -1.75 23.02 -3.87
CA SER A 46 -1.87 24.16 -2.97
C SER A 46 -3.30 24.39 -2.48
N ASP A 47 -3.44 25.13 -1.38
CA ASP A 47 -4.73 25.52 -0.82
C ASP A 47 -5.58 26.31 -1.83
N GLU A 48 -4.94 27.13 -2.69
CA GLU A 48 -5.62 27.88 -3.76
C GLU A 48 -6.21 26.92 -4.81
N GLN A 49 -5.52 25.83 -5.14
CA GLN A 49 -6.04 24.83 -6.08
C GLN A 49 -7.29 24.13 -5.52
N PHE A 50 -7.30 23.80 -4.23
CA PHE A 50 -8.47 23.24 -3.56
C PHE A 50 -9.61 24.24 -3.49
N THR A 51 -9.34 25.48 -3.08
CA THR A 51 -10.34 26.56 -2.98
C THR A 51 -10.97 26.89 -4.34
N ALA A 52 -10.17 26.90 -5.41
CA ALA A 52 -10.66 27.13 -6.77
C ALA A 52 -11.66 26.05 -7.24
N GLN A 53 -11.67 24.88 -6.62
CA GLN A 53 -12.62 23.81 -6.91
C GLN A 53 -13.78 23.70 -5.90
N GLY A 54 -13.83 24.60 -4.92
CA GLY A 54 -14.95 24.71 -3.98
C GLY A 54 -14.67 24.17 -2.57
N ALA A 55 -13.42 23.83 -2.24
CA ALA A 55 -13.07 23.49 -0.87
C ALA A 55 -13.04 24.75 0.02
N ARG A 56 -13.36 24.54 1.27
CA ARG A 56 -13.11 25.49 2.34
C ARG A 56 -11.84 25.07 3.09
N ILE A 57 -10.83 25.94 3.07
CA ILE A 57 -9.61 25.69 3.86
C ILE A 57 -9.90 26.03 5.33
N VAL A 58 -9.52 25.12 6.21
CA VAL A 58 -9.64 25.25 7.67
C VAL A 58 -8.26 25.23 8.31
N PRO A 59 -8.07 25.92 9.46
CA PRO A 59 -6.72 26.20 9.96
C PRO A 59 -5.95 24.94 10.44
N ASP A 60 -6.66 23.98 10.99
CA ASP A 60 -6.04 22.84 11.69
C ASP A 60 -6.92 21.57 11.67
N ALA A 61 -6.37 20.47 12.18
CA ALA A 61 -7.07 19.21 12.29
C ALA A 61 -8.27 19.29 13.26
N ASP A 62 -8.19 20.10 14.33
CA ASP A 62 -9.30 20.24 15.28
C ASP A 62 -10.56 20.76 14.58
N ALA A 63 -10.42 21.75 13.69
CA ALA A 63 -11.52 22.25 12.88
C ALA A 63 -12.05 21.19 11.90
N VAL A 64 -11.16 20.42 11.25
CA VAL A 64 -11.55 19.34 10.36
C VAL A 64 -12.42 18.30 11.10
N PHE A 65 -11.89 17.74 12.19
CA PHE A 65 -12.59 16.67 12.92
C PHE A 65 -13.86 17.16 13.61
N ALA A 66 -13.89 18.41 14.11
CA ALA A 66 -15.07 18.97 14.76
C ALA A 66 -16.24 19.14 13.79
N GLU A 67 -16.00 19.56 12.56
CA GLU A 67 -17.05 19.91 11.61
C GLU A 67 -17.43 18.77 10.65
N ALA A 68 -16.50 17.88 10.29
CA ALA A 68 -16.73 16.82 9.33
C ALA A 68 -17.74 15.76 9.82
N GLU A 69 -18.59 15.30 8.91
CA GLU A 69 -19.43 14.11 9.06
C GLU A 69 -18.68 12.86 8.61
N MET A 70 -17.84 13.01 7.57
CA MET A 70 -16.92 11.98 7.10
C MET A 70 -15.50 12.54 7.03
N VAL A 71 -14.56 11.85 7.66
CA VAL A 71 -13.13 12.17 7.60
C VAL A 71 -12.45 11.22 6.61
N LEU A 72 -11.79 11.79 5.61
CA LEU A 72 -10.99 11.06 4.64
C LEU A 72 -9.51 11.20 5.01
N LYS A 73 -8.83 10.08 5.11
CA LYS A 73 -7.37 10.01 5.33
C LYS A 73 -6.73 9.03 4.36
N VAL A 74 -5.42 9.06 4.30
CA VAL A 74 -4.63 8.05 3.60
C VAL A 74 -4.22 6.96 4.58
N LYS A 75 -3.57 7.32 5.70
CA LYS A 75 -3.07 6.37 6.68
C LYS A 75 -3.97 6.31 7.93
N GLU A 76 -3.77 5.24 8.67
CA GLU A 76 -4.43 5.03 9.95
C GLU A 76 -4.26 6.25 10.86
N PRO A 77 -5.32 6.64 11.59
CA PRO A 77 -5.25 7.80 12.47
C PRO A 77 -4.30 7.53 13.63
N GLN A 78 -3.47 8.52 13.93
CA GLN A 78 -2.58 8.47 15.08
C GLN A 78 -3.37 8.76 16.38
N ALA A 79 -2.83 8.43 17.55
CA ALA A 79 -3.53 8.52 18.83
C ALA A 79 -4.19 9.91 19.08
N VAL A 80 -3.51 10.99 18.67
CA VAL A 80 -4.05 12.35 18.77
C VAL A 80 -5.24 12.61 17.85
N GLU A 81 -5.33 11.91 16.72
CA GLU A 81 -6.46 11.98 15.77
C GLU A 81 -7.62 11.11 16.23
N VAL A 82 -7.31 9.92 16.78
CA VAL A 82 -8.34 9.04 17.38
C VAL A 82 -9.10 9.75 18.49
N ALA A 83 -8.40 10.56 19.31
CA ALA A 83 -9.02 11.35 20.37
C ALA A 83 -9.97 12.46 19.87
N ARG A 84 -9.93 12.81 18.58
CA ARG A 84 -10.83 13.78 17.92
C ARG A 84 -12.07 13.15 17.31
N LEU A 85 -12.02 11.84 17.08
CA LEU A 85 -13.17 11.12 16.53
C LEU A 85 -14.33 11.09 17.53
N ARG A 86 -15.54 11.04 17.00
CA ARG A 86 -16.75 11.02 17.81
C ARG A 86 -17.81 10.08 17.26
N GLU A 87 -18.76 9.71 18.10
CA GLU A 87 -19.92 8.93 17.73
C GLU A 87 -20.67 9.58 16.55
N GLY A 88 -21.10 8.74 15.60
CA GLY A 88 -21.80 9.16 14.39
C GLY A 88 -20.92 9.74 13.27
N GLN A 89 -19.62 9.89 13.50
CA GLN A 89 -18.66 10.29 12.48
C GLN A 89 -18.18 9.08 11.67
N THR A 90 -18.00 9.26 10.37
CA THR A 90 -17.42 8.22 9.52
C THR A 90 -15.93 8.51 9.29
N LEU A 91 -15.09 7.49 9.44
CA LEU A 91 -13.68 7.52 9.06
C LEU A 91 -13.49 6.57 7.87
N PHE A 92 -12.93 7.06 6.76
CA PHE A 92 -12.63 6.27 5.57
C PHE A 92 -11.15 6.42 5.21
N THR A 93 -10.35 5.37 5.39
CA THR A 93 -8.88 5.40 5.31
C THR A 93 -8.31 3.97 5.31
N TYR A 94 -6.98 3.80 5.13
CA TYR A 94 -6.31 2.56 5.55
C TYR A 94 -6.28 2.48 7.08
N LEU A 95 -6.50 1.30 7.64
CA LEU A 95 -6.56 1.08 9.09
C LEU A 95 -5.55 0.05 9.59
N HIS A 96 -5.35 -1.05 8.88
CA HIS A 96 -4.45 -2.16 9.23
C HIS A 96 -4.64 -2.71 10.66
N LEU A 97 -5.88 -2.77 11.14
CA LEU A 97 -6.24 -3.06 12.55
C LEU A 97 -5.74 -4.40 13.06
N ALA A 98 -5.59 -5.40 12.18
CA ALA A 98 -5.04 -6.71 12.57
C ALA A 98 -3.62 -6.64 13.16
N ALA A 99 -2.86 -5.60 12.82
CA ALA A 99 -1.51 -5.36 13.32
C ALA A 99 -1.44 -4.28 14.42
N GLU A 100 -2.56 -3.57 14.70
CA GLU A 100 -2.61 -2.37 15.52
C GLU A 100 -3.69 -2.46 16.63
N PRO A 101 -3.51 -3.31 17.66
CA PRO A 101 -4.52 -3.55 18.70
C PRO A 101 -4.90 -2.29 19.50
N ASP A 102 -3.94 -1.38 19.73
CA ASP A 102 -4.19 -0.13 20.48
C ASP A 102 -5.05 0.81 19.66
N LEU A 103 -4.80 0.92 18.35
CA LEU A 103 -5.63 1.68 17.43
C LEU A 103 -7.05 1.12 17.39
N ALA A 104 -7.20 -0.20 17.27
CA ALA A 104 -8.50 -0.85 17.25
C ALA A 104 -9.32 -0.51 18.50
N ARG A 105 -8.71 -0.61 19.70
CA ARG A 105 -9.35 -0.21 20.96
C ARG A 105 -9.76 1.27 20.99
N GLY A 106 -8.89 2.14 20.50
CA GLY A 106 -9.17 3.56 20.41
C GLY A 106 -10.33 3.89 19.49
N LEU A 107 -10.40 3.25 18.31
CA LEU A 107 -11.50 3.42 17.36
C LEU A 107 -12.82 2.87 17.89
N MET A 108 -12.81 1.72 18.55
CA MET A 108 -13.99 1.21 19.26
C MET A 108 -14.50 2.19 20.31
N ALA A 109 -13.60 2.75 21.13
CA ALA A 109 -13.96 3.71 22.18
C ALA A 109 -14.50 5.04 21.63
N SER A 110 -14.12 5.44 20.40
CA SER A 110 -14.60 6.68 19.78
C SER A 110 -16.08 6.63 19.35
N GLY A 111 -16.64 5.43 19.14
CA GLY A 111 -17.98 5.24 18.60
C GLY A 111 -18.15 5.62 17.13
N ALA A 112 -17.05 5.95 16.42
CA ALA A 112 -17.08 6.27 15.00
C ALA A 112 -17.33 5.02 14.16
N THR A 113 -17.88 5.23 12.95
CA THR A 113 -17.98 4.19 11.91
C THR A 113 -16.70 4.22 11.07
N CYS A 114 -15.89 3.16 11.11
CA CYS A 114 -14.61 3.12 10.45
C CYS A 114 -14.60 2.11 9.29
N ILE A 115 -14.36 2.62 8.09
CA ILE A 115 -14.31 1.84 6.84
C ILE A 115 -12.85 1.81 6.39
N ALA A 116 -12.29 0.60 6.26
CA ALA A 116 -10.91 0.38 5.86
C ALA A 116 -10.80 0.19 4.34
N TYR A 117 -9.93 0.94 3.69
CA TYR A 117 -9.67 0.80 2.25
C TYR A 117 -9.22 -0.61 1.88
N GLU A 118 -8.35 -1.21 2.68
CA GLU A 118 -7.73 -2.50 2.40
C GLU A 118 -8.65 -3.70 2.53
N THR A 119 -9.86 -3.53 3.05
CA THR A 119 -10.84 -4.62 3.18
C THR A 119 -12.07 -4.43 2.30
N VAL A 120 -12.17 -3.33 1.54
CA VAL A 120 -13.18 -3.17 0.48
C VAL A 120 -12.87 -4.14 -0.65
N VAL A 121 -13.89 -4.88 -1.11
CA VAL A 121 -13.77 -5.83 -2.23
C VAL A 121 -14.66 -5.43 -3.40
N ASP A 122 -14.27 -5.84 -4.61
CA ASP A 122 -15.14 -5.75 -5.78
C ASP A 122 -15.97 -7.04 -5.97
N ALA A 123 -16.76 -7.10 -7.04
CA ALA A 123 -17.60 -8.25 -7.35
C ALA A 123 -16.82 -9.55 -7.60
N GLU A 124 -15.56 -9.44 -7.99
CA GLU A 124 -14.64 -10.55 -8.23
C GLU A 124 -13.78 -10.89 -6.99
N GLY A 125 -14.02 -10.24 -5.85
CA GLY A 125 -13.27 -10.44 -4.60
C GLY A 125 -11.86 -9.83 -4.60
N ARG A 126 -11.57 -8.91 -5.53
CA ARG A 126 -10.30 -8.18 -5.56
C ARG A 126 -10.37 -6.99 -4.60
N LEU A 127 -9.22 -6.41 -4.26
CA LEU A 127 -9.08 -5.28 -3.34
C LEU A 127 -8.84 -3.96 -4.13
N PRO A 128 -9.89 -3.32 -4.66
CA PRO A 128 -9.77 -2.20 -5.60
C PRO A 128 -9.11 -0.96 -4.99
N LEU A 129 -9.21 -0.78 -3.67
CA LEU A 129 -8.63 0.38 -2.99
C LEU A 129 -7.21 0.11 -2.48
N LEU A 130 -6.79 -1.17 -2.39
CA LEU A 130 -5.42 -1.56 -2.08
C LEU A 130 -4.55 -1.65 -3.35
N ALA A 131 -5.14 -2.07 -4.46
CA ALA A 131 -4.44 -2.30 -5.73
C ALA A 131 -3.57 -1.10 -6.18
N PRO A 132 -4.01 0.17 -6.15
CA PRO A 132 -3.18 1.30 -6.57
C PRO A 132 -1.89 1.43 -5.78
N MET A 133 -1.92 1.20 -4.47
CA MET A 133 -0.71 1.26 -3.64
C MET A 133 0.19 0.05 -3.87
N SER A 134 -0.37 -1.11 -4.15
CA SER A 134 0.38 -2.29 -4.56
C SER A 134 1.08 -2.10 -5.91
N GLU A 135 0.43 -1.42 -6.86
CA GLU A 135 1.03 -1.07 -8.15
C GLU A 135 2.22 -0.12 -7.99
N VAL A 136 2.03 0.93 -7.19
CA VAL A 136 3.10 1.90 -6.89
C VAL A 136 4.25 1.21 -6.16
N ALA A 137 3.98 0.42 -5.12
CA ALA A 137 5.00 -0.28 -4.35
C ALA A 137 5.81 -1.24 -5.23
N GLY A 138 5.17 -2.01 -6.12
CA GLY A 138 5.86 -2.89 -7.06
C GLY A 138 6.81 -2.14 -7.98
N LYS A 139 6.40 -0.99 -8.51
CA LYS A 139 7.24 -0.16 -9.38
C LYS A 139 8.45 0.42 -8.61
N ILE A 140 8.22 0.91 -7.39
CA ILE A 140 9.29 1.42 -6.51
C ILE A 140 10.27 0.30 -6.16
N ALA A 141 9.81 -0.91 -5.90
CA ALA A 141 10.69 -2.02 -5.52
C ALA A 141 11.79 -2.26 -6.54
N THR A 142 11.46 -2.27 -7.83
CA THR A 142 12.45 -2.40 -8.89
C THR A 142 13.32 -1.16 -9.03
N GLN A 143 12.74 0.04 -8.94
CA GLN A 143 13.48 1.29 -9.04
C GLN A 143 14.52 1.41 -7.91
N ALA A 144 14.12 1.16 -6.66
CA ALA A 144 15.01 1.16 -5.51
C ALA A 144 16.05 0.04 -5.60
N GLY A 145 15.64 -1.18 -5.95
CA GLY A 145 16.53 -2.31 -6.11
C GLY A 145 17.62 -2.06 -7.17
N ALA A 146 17.24 -1.47 -8.30
CA ALA A 146 18.19 -1.09 -9.35
C ALA A 146 19.21 -0.05 -8.86
N PHE A 147 18.75 0.95 -8.11
CA PHE A 147 19.63 1.98 -7.55
C PHE A 147 20.58 1.39 -6.49
N MET A 148 20.09 0.51 -5.62
CA MET A 148 20.92 -0.14 -4.58
C MET A 148 21.97 -1.10 -5.17
N LEU A 149 21.85 -1.54 -6.44
CA LEU A 149 22.88 -2.34 -7.11
C LEU A 149 24.12 -1.51 -7.51
N GLU A 150 24.05 -0.19 -7.43
CA GLU A 150 25.19 0.68 -7.74
C GLU A 150 26.30 0.56 -6.68
N LYS A 151 27.56 0.59 -7.13
CA LYS A 151 28.72 0.38 -6.24
C LYS A 151 28.86 1.41 -5.12
N PRO A 152 28.56 2.71 -5.33
CA PRO A 152 28.63 3.70 -4.25
C PRO A 152 27.68 3.42 -3.08
N LEU A 153 26.62 2.63 -3.31
CA LEU A 153 25.61 2.25 -2.31
C LEU A 153 25.87 0.87 -1.70
N GLY A 154 27.02 0.28 -1.94
CA GLY A 154 27.37 -1.05 -1.44
C GLY A 154 26.97 -2.20 -2.37
N GLY A 155 26.24 -1.92 -3.45
CA GLY A 155 25.79 -2.92 -4.41
C GLY A 155 26.89 -3.56 -5.25
N ARG A 156 26.49 -4.49 -6.10
CA ARG A 156 27.39 -5.26 -6.97
C ARG A 156 28.13 -4.41 -8.02
N GLY A 157 27.64 -3.21 -8.33
CA GLY A 157 28.18 -2.32 -9.37
C GLY A 157 27.76 -2.76 -10.78
N ILE A 158 26.50 -3.12 -10.97
CA ILE A 158 25.95 -3.60 -12.25
C ILE A 158 24.68 -2.80 -12.63
N LEU A 159 24.41 -2.74 -13.93
CA LEU A 159 23.16 -2.22 -14.47
C LEU A 159 22.15 -3.36 -14.69
N LEU A 160 20.88 -3.11 -14.41
CA LEU A 160 19.83 -4.11 -14.64
C LEU A 160 19.79 -4.59 -16.09
N GLY A 161 19.85 -3.70 -17.06
CA GLY A 161 19.76 -4.03 -18.48
C GLY A 161 21.06 -4.43 -19.16
N GLY A 162 22.20 -4.43 -18.43
CA GLY A 162 23.50 -4.59 -19.06
C GLY A 162 23.80 -3.51 -20.12
N VAL A 163 24.70 -3.80 -21.04
CA VAL A 163 24.99 -2.97 -22.24
C VAL A 163 25.46 -3.92 -23.36
N PRO A 164 25.54 -3.48 -24.63
CA PRO A 164 26.05 -4.35 -25.71
C PRO A 164 27.39 -5.00 -25.34
N GLY A 165 27.39 -6.34 -25.36
CA GLY A 165 28.54 -7.16 -24.94
C GLY A 165 28.60 -7.51 -23.44
N VAL A 166 27.68 -6.98 -22.62
CA VAL A 166 27.58 -7.30 -21.19
C VAL A 166 26.15 -7.76 -20.89
N ALA A 167 26.00 -8.93 -20.28
CA ALA A 167 24.69 -9.50 -19.96
C ALA A 167 23.90 -8.62 -19.01
N ALA A 168 22.58 -8.71 -19.09
CA ALA A 168 21.65 -8.12 -18.14
C ALA A 168 21.76 -8.77 -16.75
N ALA A 169 21.32 -8.07 -15.73
CA ALA A 169 21.18 -8.57 -14.38
C ALA A 169 19.95 -9.52 -14.29
N THR A 170 20.04 -10.51 -13.41
CA THR A 170 18.93 -11.42 -13.12
C THR A 170 18.10 -10.89 -11.96
N VAL A 171 16.79 -10.72 -12.22
CA VAL A 171 15.81 -10.25 -11.25
C VAL A 171 14.81 -11.38 -10.94
N LEU A 172 14.74 -11.78 -9.67
CA LEU A 172 13.74 -12.74 -9.21
C LEU A 172 12.60 -11.98 -8.50
N VAL A 173 11.37 -12.19 -8.92
CA VAL A 173 10.17 -11.65 -8.27
C VAL A 173 9.39 -12.80 -7.66
N ILE A 174 9.34 -12.87 -6.32
CA ILE A 174 8.67 -13.94 -5.59
C ILE A 174 7.28 -13.48 -5.17
N GLY A 175 6.26 -14.00 -5.83
CA GLY A 175 4.86 -13.57 -5.75
C GLY A 175 4.44 -12.81 -7.01
N GLY A 176 3.53 -13.39 -7.79
CA GLY A 176 3.03 -12.83 -9.05
C GLY A 176 1.76 -11.99 -8.90
N GLY A 177 1.41 -11.53 -7.69
CA GLY A 177 0.27 -10.65 -7.43
C GLY A 177 0.39 -9.27 -8.08
N VAL A 178 -0.40 -8.30 -7.61
CA VAL A 178 -0.38 -6.92 -8.14
C VAL A 178 1.02 -6.30 -7.99
N VAL A 179 1.62 -6.43 -6.80
CA VAL A 179 2.97 -5.93 -6.51
C VAL A 179 3.99 -6.55 -7.46
N GLY A 180 4.06 -7.89 -7.51
CA GLY A 180 5.08 -8.58 -8.28
C GLY A 180 4.95 -8.38 -9.79
N MET A 181 3.72 -8.35 -10.31
CA MET A 181 3.49 -8.01 -11.71
C MET A 181 4.03 -6.62 -12.08
N ASN A 182 3.78 -5.62 -11.22
CA ASN A 182 4.26 -4.27 -11.46
C ASN A 182 5.77 -4.14 -11.28
N ALA A 183 6.37 -4.85 -10.33
CA ALA A 183 7.83 -4.94 -10.20
C ALA A 183 8.45 -5.56 -11.45
N ALA A 184 7.91 -6.66 -11.94
CA ALA A 184 8.37 -7.32 -13.15
C ALA A 184 8.24 -6.42 -14.39
N PHE A 185 7.15 -5.66 -14.55
CA PHE A 185 7.01 -4.72 -15.67
C PHE A 185 8.12 -3.67 -15.70
N ILE A 186 8.51 -3.13 -14.54
CA ILE A 186 9.61 -2.16 -14.50
C ILE A 186 10.95 -2.84 -14.80
N ALA A 187 11.21 -4.02 -14.23
CA ALA A 187 12.43 -4.78 -14.50
C ALA A 187 12.58 -5.15 -15.99
N ILE A 188 11.48 -5.60 -16.62
CA ILE A 188 11.39 -5.84 -18.07
C ILE A 188 11.66 -4.56 -18.87
N GLY A 189 11.06 -3.44 -18.45
CA GLY A 189 11.28 -2.13 -19.07
C GLY A 189 12.72 -1.64 -18.98
N MET A 190 13.43 -2.02 -17.91
CA MET A 190 14.87 -1.78 -17.72
C MET A 190 15.74 -2.84 -18.40
N GLN A 191 15.16 -3.76 -19.14
CA GLN A 191 15.84 -4.81 -19.92
C GLN A 191 16.57 -5.86 -19.08
N ALA A 192 16.12 -6.10 -17.84
CA ALA A 192 16.65 -7.16 -16.99
C ALA A 192 16.20 -8.55 -17.48
N ASP A 193 16.93 -9.59 -17.06
CA ASP A 193 16.49 -10.98 -17.18
C ASP A 193 15.59 -11.33 -15.99
N VAL A 194 14.27 -11.47 -16.25
CA VAL A 194 13.24 -11.46 -15.20
C VAL A 194 12.59 -12.82 -15.04
N PHE A 195 12.52 -13.32 -13.80
CA PHE A 195 11.82 -14.55 -13.42
C PHE A 195 10.77 -14.23 -12.35
N VAL A 196 9.51 -14.60 -12.62
CA VAL A 196 8.39 -14.37 -11.71
C VAL A 196 7.87 -15.70 -11.17
N PHE A 197 7.88 -15.82 -9.84
CA PHE A 197 7.46 -17.02 -9.12
C PHE A 197 6.05 -16.85 -8.57
N ASP A 198 5.16 -17.80 -8.81
CA ASP A 198 3.86 -17.88 -8.16
C ASP A 198 3.44 -19.34 -7.95
N ARG A 199 2.57 -19.60 -7.00
CA ARG A 199 2.00 -20.93 -6.71
C ARG A 199 0.75 -21.23 -7.53
N SER A 200 0.11 -20.21 -8.09
CA SER A 200 -1.09 -20.33 -8.92
C SER A 200 -0.70 -20.47 -10.38
N ILE A 201 -0.97 -21.63 -10.95
CA ILE A 201 -0.75 -21.85 -12.40
C ILE A 201 -1.60 -20.91 -13.26
N ASP A 202 -2.82 -20.60 -12.82
CA ASP A 202 -3.68 -19.68 -13.56
C ASP A 202 -3.09 -18.27 -13.56
N ARG A 203 -2.54 -17.83 -12.41
CA ARG A 203 -1.83 -16.56 -12.34
C ARG A 203 -0.58 -16.54 -13.22
N LEU A 204 0.20 -17.61 -13.25
CA LEU A 204 1.36 -17.72 -14.13
C LEU A 204 0.97 -17.62 -15.62
N ARG A 205 -0.16 -18.23 -16.03
CA ARG A 205 -0.69 -18.08 -17.41
C ARG A 205 -1.06 -16.64 -17.74
N GLU A 206 -1.73 -15.94 -16.83
CA GLU A 206 -2.06 -14.51 -17.00
C GLU A 206 -0.79 -13.66 -17.14
N LEU A 207 0.22 -13.91 -16.30
CA LEU A 207 1.49 -13.19 -16.34
C LEU A 207 2.26 -13.43 -17.63
N GLU A 208 2.27 -14.66 -18.13
CA GLU A 208 2.93 -15.00 -19.40
C GLU A 208 2.32 -14.22 -20.58
N VAL A 209 0.98 -14.12 -20.62
CA VAL A 209 0.27 -13.30 -21.61
C VAL A 209 0.63 -11.83 -21.46
N ASN A 210 0.59 -11.31 -20.24
CA ASN A 210 0.88 -9.90 -19.97
C ASN A 210 2.32 -9.49 -20.28
N PHE A 211 3.28 -10.37 -20.02
CA PHE A 211 4.70 -10.10 -20.29
C PHE A 211 5.10 -10.36 -21.75
N ALA A 212 4.25 -11.05 -22.52
CA ALA A 212 4.50 -11.34 -23.94
C ALA A 212 5.89 -11.96 -24.19
N GLY A 213 6.29 -12.92 -23.37
CA GLY A 213 7.56 -13.64 -23.47
C GLY A 213 8.81 -12.86 -23.03
N ARG A 214 8.63 -11.69 -22.40
CA ARG A 214 9.75 -10.85 -21.90
C ARG A 214 10.18 -11.16 -20.46
N ALA A 215 9.50 -12.07 -19.79
CA ALA A 215 9.86 -12.61 -18.50
C ALA A 215 9.52 -14.10 -18.48
N SER A 216 10.25 -14.87 -17.70
CA SER A 216 9.97 -16.28 -17.45
C SER A 216 9.06 -16.40 -16.22
N THR A 217 8.03 -17.24 -16.35
CA THR A 217 7.16 -17.61 -15.22
C THR A 217 7.59 -18.94 -14.65
N VAL A 218 7.67 -19.05 -13.32
CA VAL A 218 8.16 -20.23 -12.60
C VAL A 218 7.18 -20.63 -11.51
N TYR A 219 6.86 -21.92 -11.44
CA TYR A 219 6.08 -22.43 -10.29
C TYR A 219 6.89 -22.33 -9.00
N SER A 220 6.37 -21.60 -8.03
CA SER A 220 7.07 -21.30 -6.78
C SER A 220 7.12 -22.55 -5.88
N SER A 221 8.32 -23.09 -5.72
CA SER A 221 8.66 -24.10 -4.72
C SER A 221 9.96 -23.71 -4.02
N THR A 222 10.23 -24.27 -2.85
CA THR A 222 11.48 -24.02 -2.12
C THR A 222 12.68 -24.36 -2.98
N LEU A 223 12.67 -25.53 -3.65
CA LEU A 223 13.77 -25.95 -4.52
C LEU A 223 13.96 -25.01 -5.72
N ALA A 224 12.89 -24.61 -6.40
CA ALA A 224 12.99 -23.72 -7.55
C ALA A 224 13.58 -22.35 -7.17
N ILE A 225 13.25 -21.83 -5.98
CA ILE A 225 13.85 -20.61 -5.44
C ILE A 225 15.33 -20.83 -5.15
N GLU A 226 15.71 -21.91 -4.45
CA GLU A 226 17.10 -22.26 -4.13
C GLU A 226 17.99 -22.39 -5.37
N GLU A 227 17.49 -23.01 -6.43
CA GLU A 227 18.21 -23.19 -7.69
C GLU A 227 18.45 -21.85 -8.43
N MET A 228 17.59 -20.86 -8.24
CA MET A 228 17.69 -19.58 -8.91
C MET A 228 18.44 -18.50 -8.10
N LEU A 229 18.46 -18.58 -6.77
CA LEU A 229 19.16 -17.63 -5.90
C LEU A 229 20.63 -17.38 -6.28
N PRO A 230 21.44 -18.40 -6.68
CA PRO A 230 22.83 -18.19 -7.11
C PRO A 230 22.99 -17.31 -8.36
N GLN A 231 21.92 -17.16 -9.14
CA GLN A 231 21.91 -16.33 -10.35
C GLN A 231 21.40 -14.92 -10.09
N ALA A 232 20.70 -14.71 -8.96
CA ALA A 232 20.02 -13.47 -8.64
C ALA A 232 21.00 -12.31 -8.35
N ASP A 233 20.73 -11.18 -8.94
CA ASP A 233 21.36 -9.90 -8.62
C ASP A 233 20.39 -9.03 -7.79
N LEU A 234 19.09 -9.15 -8.07
CA LEU A 234 18.00 -8.51 -7.32
C LEU A 234 16.91 -9.54 -7.03
N VAL A 235 16.47 -9.63 -5.78
CA VAL A 235 15.30 -10.43 -5.36
C VAL A 235 14.24 -9.52 -4.80
N ILE A 236 13.02 -9.59 -5.33
CA ILE A 236 11.88 -8.79 -4.87
C ILE A 236 10.85 -9.73 -4.25
N GLY A 237 10.62 -9.57 -2.96
CA GLY A 237 9.57 -10.28 -2.22
C GLY A 237 8.25 -9.53 -2.33
N ALA A 238 7.24 -10.19 -2.93
CA ALA A 238 5.95 -9.61 -3.26
C ALA A 238 4.78 -10.55 -2.89
N VAL A 239 4.95 -11.32 -1.81
CA VAL A 239 3.94 -12.29 -1.35
C VAL A 239 3.03 -11.62 -0.34
N LEU A 240 1.73 -11.58 -0.64
CA LEU A 240 0.70 -11.02 0.22
C LEU A 240 -0.31 -12.11 0.58
N LEU A 241 -0.64 -12.22 1.87
CA LEU A 241 -1.80 -12.99 2.34
C LEU A 241 -2.82 -12.00 2.91
N PRO A 242 -4.03 -11.90 2.32
CA PRO A 242 -5.08 -11.02 2.82
C PRO A 242 -5.37 -11.29 4.31
N GLY A 243 -5.23 -10.26 5.16
CA GLY A 243 -5.49 -10.37 6.60
C GLY A 243 -4.49 -11.20 7.42
N GLY A 244 -3.40 -11.70 6.82
CA GLY A 244 -2.42 -12.57 7.50
C GLY A 244 -0.99 -12.05 7.42
N ARG A 245 -0.08 -12.75 8.12
CA ARG A 245 1.37 -12.53 8.00
C ARG A 245 1.88 -13.14 6.69
N ALA A 246 2.81 -12.45 6.02
CA ALA A 246 3.50 -13.00 4.86
C ALA A 246 4.27 -14.30 5.23
N PRO A 247 4.22 -15.34 4.39
CA PRO A 247 5.01 -16.55 4.60
C PRO A 247 6.49 -16.24 4.37
N ARG A 248 7.38 -16.92 5.11
CA ARG A 248 8.82 -16.83 4.87
C ARG A 248 9.17 -17.65 3.63
N VAL A 249 9.62 -17.00 2.58
CA VAL A 249 9.93 -17.62 1.26
C VAL A 249 11.43 -17.78 1.02
N VAL A 250 12.26 -17.01 1.74
CA VAL A 250 13.73 -17.16 1.72
C VAL A 250 14.22 -17.13 3.17
N THR A 251 14.97 -18.15 3.56
CA THR A 251 15.59 -18.27 4.88
C THR A 251 16.96 -17.61 4.92
N ARG A 252 17.50 -17.39 6.13
CA ARG A 252 18.85 -16.86 6.29
C ARG A 252 19.93 -17.77 5.65
N GLU A 253 19.76 -19.10 5.74
CA GLU A 253 20.69 -20.03 5.09
C GLU A 253 20.66 -19.91 3.57
N GLN A 254 19.48 -19.69 2.98
CA GLN A 254 19.34 -19.50 1.54
C GLN A 254 19.96 -18.19 1.04
N LEU A 255 20.07 -17.14 1.89
CA LEU A 255 20.80 -15.91 1.52
C LEU A 255 22.24 -16.18 1.14
N LYS A 256 22.89 -17.18 1.73
CA LYS A 256 24.28 -17.57 1.42
C LYS A 256 24.48 -18.10 0.00
N LEU A 257 23.37 -18.48 -0.66
CA LEU A 257 23.38 -18.88 -2.07
C LEU A 257 23.45 -17.68 -3.02
N MET A 258 23.06 -16.51 -2.56
CA MET A 258 23.03 -15.30 -3.39
C MET A 258 24.43 -14.78 -3.68
N LYS A 259 24.56 -14.05 -4.77
CA LYS A 259 25.81 -13.38 -5.14
C LYS A 259 26.16 -12.32 -4.08
N PRO A 260 27.45 -12.15 -3.70
CA PRO A 260 27.86 -11.08 -2.79
C PRO A 260 27.39 -9.71 -3.27
N HIS A 261 26.90 -8.87 -2.36
CA HIS A 261 26.35 -7.54 -2.63
C HIS A 261 25.13 -7.52 -3.56
N ALA A 262 24.42 -8.64 -3.71
CA ALA A 262 23.10 -8.64 -4.31
C ALA A 262 22.11 -7.85 -3.42
N VAL A 263 20.99 -7.46 -4.00
CA VAL A 263 19.97 -6.65 -3.32
C VAL A 263 18.70 -7.47 -3.13
N LEU A 264 18.10 -7.32 -1.95
CA LEU A 264 16.84 -7.92 -1.59
C LEU A 264 15.86 -6.81 -1.22
N VAL A 265 14.72 -6.76 -1.88
CA VAL A 265 13.64 -5.80 -1.61
C VAL A 265 12.43 -6.55 -1.07
N ASP A 266 12.01 -6.24 0.15
CA ASP A 266 10.82 -6.85 0.75
C ASP A 266 9.64 -5.88 0.74
N VAL A 267 8.73 -6.05 -0.23
CA VAL A 267 7.52 -5.23 -0.31
C VAL A 267 6.45 -5.72 0.67
N SER A 268 6.56 -6.95 1.15
CA SER A 268 5.65 -7.55 2.13
C SER A 268 5.95 -7.10 3.57
N ILE A 269 6.83 -6.14 3.75
CA ILE A 269 7.34 -5.72 5.07
C ILE A 269 6.24 -5.24 6.01
N ASP A 270 5.21 -4.56 5.50
CA ASP A 270 4.05 -4.10 6.29
C ASP A 270 3.25 -5.27 6.89
N GLN A 271 3.43 -6.50 6.36
CA GLN A 271 2.86 -7.76 6.87
C GLN A 271 3.91 -8.65 7.57
N GLY A 272 4.97 -8.07 8.08
CA GLY A 272 6.06 -8.75 8.78
C GLY A 272 7.17 -9.30 7.88
N GLY A 273 7.13 -9.01 6.58
CA GLY A 273 8.12 -9.41 5.58
C GLY A 273 8.03 -10.88 5.15
N CYS A 274 8.45 -11.19 3.94
CA CYS A 274 8.47 -12.54 3.40
C CYS A 274 9.89 -13.19 3.39
N PHE A 275 10.90 -12.49 3.87
CA PHE A 275 12.23 -13.05 4.10
C PHE A 275 12.51 -13.20 5.61
N GLU A 276 13.23 -14.22 6.01
CA GLU A 276 13.52 -14.48 7.42
C GLU A 276 14.30 -13.34 8.09
N THR A 277 15.16 -12.67 7.30
CA THR A 277 16.03 -11.58 7.75
C THR A 277 15.42 -10.20 7.61
N SER A 278 14.19 -10.10 7.11
CA SER A 278 13.51 -8.81 6.96
C SER A 278 13.11 -8.19 8.28
N HIS A 279 13.41 -6.90 8.43
CA HIS A 279 12.82 -6.02 9.44
C HIS A 279 12.53 -4.64 8.83
N PRO A 280 11.51 -3.91 9.35
CA PRO A 280 11.13 -2.62 8.78
C PRO A 280 12.24 -1.60 8.84
N THR A 281 12.37 -0.81 7.77
CA THR A 281 13.23 0.38 7.67
C THR A 281 12.39 1.61 7.30
N THR A 282 13.01 2.79 7.29
CA THR A 282 12.36 4.07 6.97
C THR A 282 12.93 4.66 5.68
N HIS A 283 12.26 5.68 5.12
CA HIS A 283 12.78 6.37 3.94
C HIS A 283 14.10 7.11 4.23
N SER A 284 14.34 7.55 5.47
CA SER A 284 15.57 8.22 5.89
C SER A 284 16.75 7.27 6.15
N ASP A 285 16.46 6.01 6.51
CA ASP A 285 17.46 4.94 6.70
C ASP A 285 16.93 3.65 6.02
N PRO A 286 17.02 3.57 4.67
CA PRO A 286 16.23 2.61 3.89
C PRO A 286 16.83 1.21 3.83
N THR A 287 18.10 1.03 4.15
CA THR A 287 18.80 -0.24 3.92
C THR A 287 19.63 -0.69 5.11
N TYR A 288 19.84 -1.99 5.19
CA TYR A 288 20.81 -2.63 6.07
C TYR A 288 21.42 -3.83 5.36
N GLU A 289 22.50 -4.37 5.90
CA GLU A 289 23.20 -5.52 5.34
C GLU A 289 23.08 -6.74 6.26
N VAL A 290 22.79 -7.91 5.70
CA VAL A 290 22.85 -9.20 6.37
C VAL A 290 23.61 -10.17 5.49
N ASP A 291 24.67 -10.78 6.05
CA ASP A 291 25.49 -11.80 5.38
C ASP A 291 26.01 -11.34 3.98
N GLY A 292 26.31 -10.04 3.81
CA GLY A 292 26.80 -9.45 2.57
C GLY A 292 25.73 -9.16 1.53
N ILE A 293 24.43 -9.20 1.91
CA ILE A 293 23.27 -8.91 1.06
C ILE A 293 22.60 -7.64 1.56
N THR A 294 22.43 -6.66 0.67
CA THR A 294 21.72 -5.41 0.99
C THR A 294 20.20 -5.66 1.03
N HIS A 295 19.57 -5.27 2.13
CA HIS A 295 18.13 -5.34 2.32
C HIS A 295 17.52 -3.95 2.21
N TYR A 296 16.49 -3.80 1.39
CA TYR A 296 15.62 -2.63 1.32
C TYR A 296 14.21 -3.06 1.79
N CYS A 297 13.85 -2.66 2.99
CA CYS A 297 12.61 -3.10 3.65
C CYS A 297 11.80 -1.89 4.16
N VAL A 298 11.73 -0.83 3.36
CA VAL A 298 11.06 0.41 3.75
C VAL A 298 9.57 0.19 3.88
N ALA A 299 9.04 0.43 5.08
CA ALA A 299 7.61 0.48 5.31
C ALA A 299 6.98 1.67 4.57
N ASN A 300 5.77 1.50 4.05
CA ASN A 300 5.07 2.57 3.33
C ASN A 300 5.82 3.06 2.07
N MET A 301 6.38 2.15 1.27
CA MET A 301 7.06 2.51 0.01
C MET A 301 6.30 3.53 -0.86
N PRO A 302 4.96 3.45 -1.03
CA PRO A 302 4.21 4.43 -1.83
C PRO A 302 4.29 5.87 -1.30
N GLY A 303 4.61 6.09 -0.03
CA GLY A 303 4.82 7.43 0.55
C GLY A 303 5.99 8.20 -0.08
N ALA A 304 6.98 7.51 -0.67
CA ALA A 304 8.11 8.13 -1.35
C ALA A 304 7.74 8.89 -2.64
N VAL A 305 6.61 8.59 -3.24
CA VAL A 305 6.14 9.22 -4.49
C VAL A 305 4.72 9.79 -4.31
N PRO A 306 4.54 10.76 -3.41
CA PRO A 306 3.24 11.20 -2.95
C PRO A 306 2.35 11.74 -4.07
N ILE A 307 2.91 12.42 -5.07
CA ILE A 307 2.14 12.92 -6.22
C ILE A 307 1.48 11.75 -6.96
N THR A 308 2.26 10.74 -7.37
CA THR A 308 1.74 9.57 -8.08
C THR A 308 0.74 8.80 -7.21
N SER A 309 1.08 8.58 -5.95
CA SER A 309 0.28 7.80 -5.00
C SER A 309 -1.03 8.48 -4.65
N THR A 310 -1.05 9.79 -4.47
CA THR A 310 -2.28 10.56 -4.22
C THR A 310 -3.25 10.42 -5.40
N TYR A 311 -2.81 10.67 -6.63
CA TYR A 311 -3.69 10.50 -7.79
C TYR A 311 -4.17 9.07 -7.95
N ALA A 312 -3.28 8.08 -7.81
CA ALA A 312 -3.65 6.67 -7.95
C ALA A 312 -4.70 6.25 -6.91
N LEU A 313 -4.50 6.64 -5.65
CA LEU A 313 -5.42 6.32 -4.56
C LEU A 313 -6.75 7.04 -4.73
N THR A 314 -6.73 8.36 -4.93
CA THR A 314 -7.95 9.18 -4.99
C THR A 314 -8.82 8.85 -6.21
N ASN A 315 -8.24 8.46 -7.34
CA ASN A 315 -8.99 7.95 -8.48
C ASN A 315 -9.79 6.68 -8.14
N ALA A 316 -9.23 5.82 -7.29
CA ALA A 316 -9.91 4.59 -6.86
C ALA A 316 -10.93 4.85 -5.74
N THR A 317 -10.63 5.74 -4.79
CA THR A 317 -11.51 5.99 -3.63
C THR A 317 -12.69 6.91 -3.95
N LEU A 318 -12.53 7.86 -4.88
CA LEU A 318 -13.55 8.87 -5.18
C LEU A 318 -14.95 8.31 -5.48
N PRO A 319 -15.12 7.24 -6.29
CA PRO A 319 -16.46 6.66 -6.51
C PRO A 319 -17.15 6.23 -5.22
N TYR A 320 -16.42 5.64 -4.28
CA TYR A 320 -16.94 5.23 -2.98
C TYR A 320 -17.24 6.44 -2.08
N VAL A 321 -16.38 7.45 -2.10
CA VAL A 321 -16.59 8.70 -1.36
C VAL A 321 -17.87 9.39 -1.83
N LEU A 322 -18.11 9.45 -3.15
CA LEU A 322 -19.32 10.01 -3.73
C LEU A 322 -20.57 9.21 -3.33
N ASP A 323 -20.52 7.88 -3.40
CA ASP A 323 -21.66 7.02 -3.02
C ASP A 323 -22.01 7.19 -1.54
N ILE A 324 -21.02 7.21 -0.64
CA ILE A 324 -21.22 7.46 0.80
C ILE A 324 -21.76 8.87 1.02
N ALA A 325 -21.26 9.87 0.32
CA ALA A 325 -21.66 11.26 0.48
C ALA A 325 -23.11 11.50 0.03
N GLU A 326 -23.55 10.87 -1.07
CA GLU A 326 -24.89 11.03 -1.64
C GLU A 326 -25.95 10.25 -0.86
N ARG A 327 -25.68 9.01 -0.46
CA ARG A 327 -26.64 8.12 0.21
C ARG A 327 -26.59 8.22 1.73
N GLY A 328 -25.47 8.65 2.28
CA GLY A 328 -25.12 8.42 3.69
C GLY A 328 -24.53 7.02 3.90
N VAL A 329 -23.72 6.87 4.96
CA VAL A 329 -22.91 5.67 5.19
C VAL A 329 -23.75 4.39 5.31
N ARG A 330 -24.92 4.44 5.95
CA ARG A 330 -25.74 3.25 6.17
C ARG A 330 -26.32 2.69 4.86
N GLU A 331 -26.93 3.55 4.07
CA GLU A 331 -27.49 3.15 2.78
C GLU A 331 -26.40 2.70 1.79
N ALA A 332 -25.24 3.38 1.77
CA ALA A 332 -24.11 2.99 0.93
C ALA A 332 -23.60 1.58 1.28
N LEU A 333 -23.46 1.26 2.58
CA LEU A 333 -23.06 -0.08 3.05
C LEU A 333 -24.10 -1.16 2.73
N GLU A 334 -25.40 -0.82 2.78
CA GLU A 334 -26.47 -1.74 2.41
C GLU A 334 -26.52 -2.00 0.91
N ALA A 335 -26.31 -0.96 0.09
CA ALA A 335 -26.34 -1.05 -1.35
C ALA A 335 -25.11 -1.75 -1.96
N SER A 336 -23.96 -1.68 -1.28
CA SER A 336 -22.69 -2.25 -1.78
C SER A 336 -22.15 -3.32 -0.82
N PRO A 337 -22.36 -4.62 -1.13
CA PRO A 337 -21.74 -5.71 -0.34
C PRO A 337 -20.22 -5.60 -0.26
N GLY A 338 -19.57 -5.14 -1.33
CA GLY A 338 -18.11 -4.95 -1.37
C GLY A 338 -17.63 -3.83 -0.46
N LEU A 339 -18.35 -2.70 -0.41
CA LEU A 339 -18.04 -1.61 0.52
C LEU A 339 -18.30 -2.04 1.97
N ARG A 340 -19.32 -2.85 2.21
CA ARG A 340 -19.63 -3.41 3.55
C ARG A 340 -18.48 -4.26 4.10
N MET A 341 -17.74 -4.98 3.26
CA MET A 341 -16.53 -5.68 3.69
C MET A 341 -15.45 -4.72 4.20
N GLY A 342 -15.51 -3.46 3.78
CA GLY A 342 -14.66 -2.39 4.29
C GLY A 342 -14.98 -1.97 5.73
N LEU A 343 -16.17 -2.26 6.24
CA LEU A 343 -16.58 -1.87 7.59
C LEU A 343 -15.80 -2.67 8.62
N ASN A 344 -14.91 -2.02 9.35
CA ASN A 344 -14.05 -2.66 10.34
C ASN A 344 -14.48 -2.35 11.78
N VAL A 345 -14.98 -1.13 12.04
CA VAL A 345 -15.48 -0.73 13.36
C VAL A 345 -16.83 -0.03 13.18
N ASP A 346 -17.81 -0.42 13.96
CA ASP A 346 -19.10 0.24 14.01
C ASP A 346 -19.66 0.24 15.42
N ARG A 347 -20.12 1.41 15.91
CA ARG A 347 -20.76 1.57 17.23
C ARG A 347 -19.99 0.93 18.38
N GLY A 348 -18.67 1.02 18.35
CA GLY A 348 -17.80 0.48 19.40
C GLY A 348 -17.46 -1.00 19.28
N GLU A 349 -17.85 -1.66 18.18
CA GLU A 349 -17.58 -3.08 17.95
C GLU A 349 -16.73 -3.29 16.70
N ILE A 350 -15.86 -4.31 16.71
CA ILE A 350 -15.18 -4.81 15.52
C ILE A 350 -16.18 -5.59 14.68
N THR A 351 -16.30 -5.26 13.41
CA THR A 351 -17.27 -5.88 12.49
C THR A 351 -16.64 -6.76 11.42
N HIS A 352 -15.31 -6.68 11.23
CA HIS A 352 -14.60 -7.47 10.23
C HIS A 352 -14.04 -8.77 10.85
N PRO A 353 -14.45 -9.98 10.35
CA PRO A 353 -14.07 -11.26 10.98
C PRO A 353 -12.56 -11.48 11.14
N ALA A 354 -11.77 -11.20 10.09
CA ALA A 354 -10.32 -11.40 10.15
C ALA A 354 -9.62 -10.43 11.12
N VAL A 355 -10.18 -9.23 11.32
CA VAL A 355 -9.68 -8.29 12.34
C VAL A 355 -10.03 -8.80 13.74
N ALA A 356 -11.26 -9.28 13.95
CA ALA A 356 -11.67 -9.86 15.23
C ALA A 356 -10.79 -11.07 15.61
N GLU A 357 -10.55 -11.98 14.66
CA GLU A 357 -9.67 -13.13 14.86
C GLU A 357 -8.23 -12.71 15.24
N ALA A 358 -7.65 -11.75 14.50
CA ALA A 358 -6.29 -11.27 14.77
C ALA A 358 -6.15 -10.57 16.14
N LEU A 359 -7.23 -9.97 16.64
CA LEU A 359 -7.29 -9.30 17.94
C LEU A 359 -7.81 -10.21 19.08
N GLU A 360 -8.03 -11.50 18.81
CA GLU A 360 -8.58 -12.48 19.77
C GLU A 360 -9.95 -12.05 20.35
N LEU A 361 -10.76 -11.36 19.54
CA LEU A 361 -12.11 -10.92 19.90
C LEU A 361 -13.17 -11.90 19.38
N PRO A 362 -14.40 -11.90 19.95
CA PRO A 362 -15.49 -12.69 19.42
C PRO A 362 -15.76 -12.36 17.94
N THR A 363 -15.99 -13.40 17.14
CA THR A 363 -16.33 -13.22 15.72
C THR A 363 -17.64 -12.44 15.61
N PRO A 364 -17.70 -11.35 14.81
CA PRO A 364 -18.93 -10.60 14.59
C PRO A 364 -20.02 -11.49 13.96
N ALA A 365 -21.26 -11.23 14.34
CA ALA A 365 -22.44 -11.99 13.88
C ALA A 365 -22.78 -11.73 12.41
#